data_169ae9a68ed23420ad780cb326759a0c
#
_entry.id   169ae9a68ed23420ad780cb326759a0c
#
_cell.length_a   1.000
_cell.length_b   1.000
_cell.length_c   1.000
_cell.angle_alpha   90.00
_cell.angle_beta   90.00
_cell.angle_gamma   90.00
#
_symmetry.space_group_name_H-M   'P 1'
#
loop_
_entity.id
_entity.type
_entity.pdbx_description
1 polymer ?
#
loop_
_entity_poly.entity_id
_entity_poly.type
_entity_poly.pdbx_seq_one_letter_code
_entity_poly.pdbx_strand_id
1 'polypeptide(L)'
;MHPVIGRFGKSVVIVDGGMGTLLQANGLMGGELPELWNLTHPEVLLKIQSDYVNAGCDILTANMFGANRLKLEKTGHTVQEVVSQALKLAHTASGGKAAVALDIGPSGKLLKPFGDLAFDDAYELFKEEIIAGRDNADLVIIETMSDAYEAKAALLAAKENCDLPVVVTFTFDSTGKLLTGSNIPAALLLAESLGADAVGINCSLGPEQMESFVDEMLTLTNLPIVINPNAGLPVSVNGETSYPVGPEEFYAYMERFAEKGAAILGGCCGTTPEHIRLLAERLKNKPVKERHIEKKTVVSSYTHTVTFGARPILIGERINPTGKPRLKQALREGDLEYLCLEGIAQTEHGADILDVNVGLPELDEPAVMERAIINLQSVTNTPLQIDTSNVEAMERALRNL
;
A
#
# COMPACT_ATOMS: atom_id res chain seq x y z
N MET A 1 -3.88 -21.85 -7.73
CA MET A 1 -3.72 -20.42 -8.16
C MET A 1 -4.69 -20.16 -9.30
N HIS A 2 -5.53 -19.15 -9.17
CA HIS A 2 -6.53 -18.80 -10.19
C HIS A 2 -5.83 -18.35 -11.49
N PRO A 3 -6.35 -18.73 -12.70
CA PRO A 3 -5.71 -18.44 -13.99
C PRO A 3 -5.44 -16.94 -14.26
N VAL A 4 -6.21 -16.05 -13.68
CA VAL A 4 -6.06 -14.59 -13.79
C VAL A 4 -4.67 -14.12 -13.37
N ILE A 5 -4.10 -14.72 -12.32
CA ILE A 5 -2.78 -14.34 -11.80
C ILE A 5 -1.68 -14.52 -12.86
N GLY A 6 -1.76 -15.58 -13.66
CA GLY A 6 -0.82 -15.82 -14.76
C GLY A 6 -0.87 -14.78 -15.91
N ARG A 7 -1.86 -13.88 -15.88
CA ARG A 7 -2.06 -12.79 -16.85
C ARG A 7 -1.42 -11.46 -16.42
N PHE A 8 -1.02 -11.32 -15.17
CA PHE A 8 -0.42 -10.09 -14.66
C PHE A 8 0.76 -9.65 -15.54
N GLY A 9 0.73 -8.39 -15.99
CA GLY A 9 1.72 -7.81 -16.90
C GLY A 9 1.70 -8.31 -18.35
N LYS A 10 0.88 -9.32 -18.69
CA LYS A 10 0.78 -9.88 -20.04
C LYS A 10 -0.45 -9.39 -20.80
N SER A 11 -1.59 -9.39 -20.13
CA SER A 11 -2.84 -8.88 -20.69
C SER A 11 -3.62 -8.13 -19.63
N VAL A 12 -4.45 -7.19 -20.06
CA VAL A 12 -5.27 -6.37 -19.18
C VAL A 12 -6.20 -7.26 -18.34
N VAL A 13 -6.15 -7.03 -17.03
CA VAL A 13 -6.98 -7.66 -15.99
C VAL A 13 -7.93 -6.60 -15.45
N ILE A 14 -9.18 -6.97 -15.22
CA ILE A 14 -10.21 -6.06 -14.71
C ILE A 14 -10.54 -6.40 -13.27
N VAL A 15 -10.36 -5.44 -12.37
CA VAL A 15 -10.83 -5.50 -10.96
C VAL A 15 -12.26 -4.96 -10.91
N ASP A 16 -12.98 -5.29 -9.88
CA ASP A 16 -14.31 -4.72 -9.61
C ASP A 16 -14.27 -3.20 -9.32
N GLY A 17 -15.29 -2.66 -8.71
CA GLY A 17 -15.46 -1.22 -8.48
C GLY A 17 -15.88 -0.89 -7.05
N GLY A 18 -16.42 0.31 -6.88
CA GLY A 18 -16.74 0.87 -5.57
C GLY A 18 -17.76 0.06 -4.76
N MET A 19 -17.32 -0.65 -3.73
CA MET A 19 -18.20 -1.35 -2.79
C MET A 19 -18.92 -0.36 -1.87
N GLY A 20 -18.18 0.49 -1.17
CA GLY A 20 -18.73 1.39 -0.15
C GLY A 20 -19.85 2.30 -0.67
N THR A 21 -19.69 2.89 -1.85
CA THR A 21 -20.71 3.76 -2.46
C THR A 21 -21.96 3.00 -2.85
N LEU A 22 -21.86 1.74 -3.27
CA LEU A 22 -23.02 0.89 -3.55
C LEU A 22 -23.72 0.44 -2.26
N LEU A 23 -23.00 0.17 -1.19
CA LEU A 23 -23.59 -0.11 0.12
C LEU A 23 -24.35 1.10 0.65
N GLN A 24 -23.79 2.30 0.53
CA GLN A 24 -24.50 3.55 0.89
C GLN A 24 -25.79 3.74 0.07
N ALA A 25 -25.75 3.47 -1.22
CA ALA A 25 -26.93 3.49 -2.08
C ALA A 25 -27.99 2.44 -1.70
N ASN A 26 -27.60 1.38 -0.97
CA ASN A 26 -28.48 0.36 -0.45
C ASN A 26 -28.81 0.56 1.04
N GLY A 27 -28.47 1.71 1.64
CA GLY A 27 -28.91 2.10 2.98
C GLY A 27 -27.85 2.03 4.08
N LEU A 28 -26.58 1.77 3.77
CA LEU A 28 -25.50 1.86 4.75
C LEU A 28 -25.38 3.30 5.27
N MET A 29 -25.55 3.48 6.56
CA MET A 29 -25.53 4.78 7.21
C MET A 29 -24.11 5.21 7.61
N GLY A 30 -23.92 6.53 7.72
CA GLY A 30 -22.67 7.07 8.21
C GLY A 30 -22.34 6.57 9.62
N GLY A 31 -21.11 6.05 9.81
CA GLY A 31 -20.64 5.48 11.07
C GLY A 31 -20.86 3.98 11.25
N GLU A 32 -21.62 3.33 10.36
CA GLU A 32 -21.68 1.87 10.31
C GLU A 32 -20.42 1.31 9.63
N LEU A 33 -20.01 0.11 10.08
CA LEU A 33 -18.91 -0.62 9.45
C LEU A 33 -19.45 -1.45 8.27
N PRO A 34 -19.00 -1.17 7.02
CA PRO A 34 -19.42 -1.92 5.84
C PRO A 34 -19.20 -3.44 5.98
N GLU A 35 -18.13 -3.83 6.67
CA GLU A 35 -17.73 -5.22 6.86
C GLU A 35 -18.75 -6.03 7.68
N LEU A 36 -19.50 -5.39 8.57
CA LEU A 36 -20.55 -6.07 9.34
C LEU A 36 -21.76 -6.44 8.47
N TRP A 37 -21.93 -5.81 7.32
CA TRP A 37 -22.99 -6.19 6.39
C TRP A 37 -22.78 -7.58 5.80
N ASN A 38 -21.58 -8.13 5.83
CA ASN A 38 -21.35 -9.55 5.52
C ASN A 38 -22.22 -10.48 6.40
N LEU A 39 -22.50 -10.07 7.63
CA LEU A 39 -23.27 -10.82 8.62
C LEU A 39 -24.74 -10.40 8.65
N THR A 40 -25.01 -9.09 8.53
CA THR A 40 -26.35 -8.53 8.74
C THR A 40 -27.17 -8.36 7.45
N HIS A 41 -26.51 -8.13 6.29
CA HIS A 41 -27.15 -7.90 4.98
C HIS A 41 -26.45 -8.70 3.87
N PRO A 42 -26.21 -10.02 4.05
CA PRO A 42 -25.43 -10.81 3.08
C PRO A 42 -26.04 -10.85 1.68
N GLU A 43 -27.37 -10.71 1.56
CA GLU A 43 -28.07 -10.67 0.27
C GLU A 43 -27.73 -9.43 -0.53
N VAL A 44 -27.49 -8.28 0.11
CA VAL A 44 -27.08 -7.03 -0.54
C VAL A 44 -25.66 -7.19 -1.10
N LEU A 45 -24.75 -7.72 -0.27
CA LEU A 45 -23.38 -8.01 -0.69
C LEU A 45 -23.34 -8.97 -1.88
N LEU A 46 -24.05 -10.09 -1.78
CA LEU A 46 -24.14 -11.08 -2.86
C LEU A 46 -24.64 -10.45 -4.16
N LYS A 47 -25.64 -9.57 -4.07
CA LYS A 47 -26.15 -8.88 -5.25
C LYS A 47 -25.08 -7.98 -5.87
N ILE A 48 -24.45 -7.09 -5.11
CA ILE A 48 -23.42 -6.16 -5.59
C ILE A 48 -22.27 -6.93 -6.22
N GLN A 49 -21.73 -7.92 -5.52
CA GLN A 49 -20.62 -8.74 -5.99
C GLN A 49 -20.98 -9.53 -7.25
N SER A 50 -22.19 -10.10 -7.31
CA SER A 50 -22.68 -10.79 -8.51
C SER A 50 -22.85 -9.83 -9.69
N ASP A 51 -23.28 -8.60 -9.46
CA ASP A 51 -23.40 -7.57 -10.50
C ASP A 51 -22.03 -7.22 -11.11
N TYR A 52 -20.94 -7.13 -10.29
CA TYR A 52 -19.57 -6.95 -10.77
C TYR A 52 -19.04 -8.16 -11.53
N VAL A 53 -19.31 -9.38 -11.05
CA VAL A 53 -18.93 -10.61 -11.77
C VAL A 53 -19.65 -10.69 -13.12
N ASN A 54 -20.94 -10.36 -13.16
CA ASN A 54 -21.74 -10.32 -14.40
C ASN A 54 -21.28 -9.20 -15.34
N ALA A 55 -20.77 -8.09 -14.80
CA ALA A 55 -20.11 -7.03 -15.57
C ALA A 55 -18.77 -7.49 -16.18
N GLY A 56 -18.22 -8.61 -15.74
CA GLY A 56 -17.06 -9.24 -16.34
C GLY A 56 -15.73 -8.96 -15.65
N CYS A 57 -15.70 -8.54 -14.37
CA CYS A 57 -14.45 -8.40 -13.64
C CYS A 57 -13.69 -9.74 -13.58
N ASP A 58 -12.37 -9.66 -13.55
CA ASP A 58 -11.45 -10.80 -13.40
C ASP A 58 -11.09 -11.05 -11.93
N ILE A 59 -11.12 -9.99 -11.13
CA ILE A 59 -10.82 -9.99 -9.69
C ILE A 59 -12.01 -9.36 -8.98
N LEU A 60 -12.49 -10.04 -7.94
CA LEU A 60 -13.55 -9.60 -7.05
C LEU A 60 -12.98 -9.42 -5.65
N THR A 61 -13.12 -8.21 -5.08
CA THR A 61 -12.70 -7.94 -3.71
C THR A 61 -13.74 -8.44 -2.71
N ALA A 62 -13.29 -9.10 -1.65
CA ALA A 62 -14.15 -9.44 -0.53
C ALA A 62 -14.43 -8.19 0.31
N ASN A 63 -15.65 -8.02 0.81
CA ASN A 63 -16.02 -6.84 1.60
C ASN A 63 -15.42 -6.90 3.00
N MET A 64 -14.12 -6.64 3.11
CA MET A 64 -13.36 -6.74 4.37
C MET A 64 -12.31 -5.66 4.59
N PHE A 65 -12.32 -4.61 3.77
CA PHE A 65 -11.39 -3.47 3.80
C PHE A 65 -11.04 -2.92 5.19
N GLY A 66 -11.99 -2.92 6.12
CA GLY A 66 -11.79 -2.48 7.49
C GLY A 66 -11.94 -3.59 8.53
N ALA A 67 -11.81 -4.86 8.16
CA ALA A 67 -12.06 -6.00 9.05
C ALA A 67 -10.97 -6.24 10.11
N ASN A 68 -10.22 -5.24 10.51
CA ASN A 68 -9.18 -5.35 11.52
C ASN A 68 -9.75 -5.26 12.96
N ARG A 69 -8.99 -5.82 13.92
CA ARG A 69 -9.45 -5.88 15.33
C ARG A 69 -9.69 -4.51 15.97
N LEU A 70 -8.99 -3.44 15.53
CA LEU A 70 -9.19 -2.09 16.10
C LEU A 70 -10.57 -1.55 15.74
N LYS A 71 -11.02 -1.73 14.50
CA LYS A 71 -12.35 -1.32 14.06
C LYS A 71 -13.44 -2.23 14.61
N LEU A 72 -13.15 -3.53 14.76
CA LEU A 72 -14.11 -4.51 15.27
C LEU A 72 -14.23 -4.55 16.81
N GLU A 73 -13.32 -3.92 17.56
CA GLU A 73 -13.22 -4.01 19.03
C GLU A 73 -14.58 -3.84 19.77
N LYS A 74 -15.43 -2.94 19.28
CA LYS A 74 -16.71 -2.60 19.93
C LYS A 74 -17.92 -3.29 19.31
N THR A 75 -17.72 -4.17 18.36
CA THR A 75 -18.81 -4.81 17.60
C THR A 75 -19.25 -6.15 18.18
N GLY A 76 -18.40 -6.79 18.99
CA GLY A 76 -18.60 -8.14 19.49
C GLY A 76 -18.24 -9.25 18.50
N HIS A 77 -17.75 -8.90 17.29
CA HIS A 77 -17.32 -9.84 16.26
C HIS A 77 -15.81 -9.94 16.18
N THR A 78 -15.31 -11.10 15.78
CA THR A 78 -13.88 -11.36 15.59
C THR A 78 -13.47 -11.11 14.13
N VAL A 79 -12.17 -10.83 13.90
CA VAL A 79 -11.59 -10.72 12.57
C VAL A 79 -11.85 -12.01 11.76
N GLN A 80 -11.61 -13.18 12.37
CA GLN A 80 -11.84 -14.48 11.74
C GLN A 80 -13.29 -14.68 11.25
N GLU A 81 -14.27 -14.27 12.04
CA GLU A 81 -15.70 -14.40 11.69
C GLU A 81 -16.05 -13.50 10.50
N VAL A 82 -15.67 -12.23 10.53
CA VAL A 82 -15.99 -11.27 9.49
C VAL A 82 -15.27 -11.61 8.18
N VAL A 83 -13.96 -11.89 8.22
CA VAL A 83 -13.15 -12.25 7.05
C VAL A 83 -13.66 -13.55 6.40
N SER A 84 -13.92 -14.59 7.20
CA SER A 84 -14.42 -15.87 6.66
C SER A 84 -15.75 -15.69 5.96
N GLN A 85 -16.67 -14.89 6.52
CA GLN A 85 -17.97 -14.65 5.91
C GLN A 85 -17.85 -13.80 4.63
N ALA A 86 -16.99 -12.78 4.63
CA ALA A 86 -16.73 -11.95 3.45
C ALA A 86 -16.23 -12.79 2.27
N LEU A 87 -15.22 -13.64 2.50
CA LEU A 87 -14.67 -14.53 1.49
C LEU A 87 -15.71 -15.55 1.00
N LYS A 88 -16.50 -16.12 1.89
CA LYS A 88 -17.59 -17.04 1.53
C LYS A 88 -18.61 -16.38 0.59
N LEU A 89 -19.02 -15.14 0.87
CA LEU A 89 -19.92 -14.38 0.00
C LEU A 89 -19.30 -14.10 -1.35
N ALA A 90 -18.04 -13.64 -1.38
CA ALA A 90 -17.31 -13.35 -2.61
C ALA A 90 -17.14 -14.61 -3.49
N HIS A 91 -16.81 -15.76 -2.92
CA HIS A 91 -16.77 -17.02 -3.66
C HIS A 91 -18.14 -17.45 -4.19
N THR A 92 -19.20 -17.24 -3.40
CA THR A 92 -20.57 -17.53 -3.85
C THR A 92 -20.95 -16.65 -5.04
N ALA A 93 -20.65 -15.36 -4.97
CA ALA A 93 -20.92 -14.41 -6.06
C ALA A 93 -20.05 -14.70 -7.29
N SER A 94 -18.76 -15.00 -7.10
CA SER A 94 -17.82 -15.32 -8.17
C SER A 94 -18.23 -16.56 -8.96
N GLY A 95 -18.69 -17.60 -8.28
CA GLY A 95 -18.97 -18.90 -8.93
C GLY A 95 -17.79 -19.44 -9.73
N GLY A 96 -16.56 -19.08 -9.36
CA GLY A 96 -15.32 -19.45 -10.03
C GLY A 96 -15.00 -18.67 -11.32
N LYS A 97 -15.76 -17.63 -11.64
CA LYS A 97 -15.53 -16.80 -12.85
C LYS A 97 -14.48 -15.70 -12.62
N ALA A 98 -14.35 -15.22 -11.40
CA ALA A 98 -13.36 -14.21 -10.99
C ALA A 98 -12.52 -14.75 -9.84
N ALA A 99 -11.26 -14.34 -9.76
CA ALA A 99 -10.42 -14.57 -8.60
C ALA A 99 -10.96 -13.78 -7.41
N VAL A 100 -10.93 -14.35 -6.21
CA VAL A 100 -11.37 -13.68 -5.00
C VAL A 100 -10.17 -13.12 -4.24
N ALA A 101 -10.18 -11.83 -4.01
CA ALA A 101 -9.12 -11.13 -3.28
C ALA A 101 -9.44 -10.97 -1.80
N LEU A 102 -8.45 -11.25 -0.96
CA LEU A 102 -8.38 -10.80 0.41
C LEU A 102 -8.07 -9.29 0.37
N ASP A 103 -9.04 -8.45 0.72
CA ASP A 103 -8.97 -7.00 0.57
C ASP A 103 -8.62 -6.34 1.90
N ILE A 104 -7.45 -5.73 1.99
CA ILE A 104 -6.88 -5.13 3.20
C ILE A 104 -6.73 -3.62 3.01
N GLY A 105 -7.49 -2.86 3.77
CA GLY A 105 -7.37 -1.41 3.85
C GLY A 105 -6.53 -0.93 5.04
N PRO A 106 -6.36 0.39 5.20
CA PRO A 106 -5.63 0.97 6.32
C PRO A 106 -6.24 0.63 7.69
N SER A 107 -5.39 0.55 8.71
CA SER A 107 -5.80 0.28 10.10
C SER A 107 -6.77 1.35 10.66
N GLY A 108 -6.74 2.54 10.09
CA GLY A 108 -7.46 3.71 10.60
C GLY A 108 -6.69 4.48 11.68
N LYS A 109 -5.41 4.15 11.88
CA LYS A 109 -4.49 4.81 12.79
C LYS A 109 -3.22 5.24 12.05
N LEU A 110 -2.58 6.31 12.50
CA LEU A 110 -1.25 6.66 12.05
C LEU A 110 -0.20 5.93 12.89
N LEU A 111 0.85 5.46 12.23
CA LEU A 111 1.98 4.84 12.89
C LEU A 111 2.89 5.92 13.51
N LYS A 112 3.66 5.52 14.53
CA LYS A 112 4.73 6.37 15.07
C LYS A 112 5.74 6.72 13.96
N PRO A 113 6.30 7.96 13.95
CA PRO A 113 6.14 9.00 14.97
C PRO A 113 4.91 9.90 14.78
N PHE A 114 4.12 9.76 13.71
CA PHE A 114 2.99 10.63 13.39
C PHE A 114 1.72 10.34 14.19
N GLY A 115 1.60 9.12 14.70
CA GLY A 115 0.48 8.65 15.54
C GLY A 115 0.95 7.78 16.71
N ASP A 116 0.05 6.99 17.24
CA ASP A 116 0.27 6.19 18.46
C ASP A 116 0.57 4.71 18.15
N LEU A 117 0.24 4.20 16.95
CA LEU A 117 0.39 2.79 16.62
C LEU A 117 1.87 2.45 16.37
N ALA A 118 2.40 1.44 17.10
CA ALA A 118 3.74 0.94 16.83
C ALA A 118 3.75 0.09 15.56
N PHE A 119 4.90 0.00 14.89
CA PHE A 119 5.06 -0.80 13.67
C PHE A 119 4.69 -2.27 13.88
N ASP A 120 5.20 -2.88 14.94
CA ASP A 120 4.93 -4.29 15.25
C ASP A 120 3.45 -4.53 15.59
N ASP A 121 2.78 -3.57 16.23
CA ASP A 121 1.34 -3.65 16.49
C ASP A 121 0.53 -3.59 15.18
N ALA A 122 0.94 -2.75 14.24
CA ALA A 122 0.35 -2.69 12.91
C ALA A 122 0.60 -3.99 12.11
N TYR A 123 1.82 -4.52 12.17
CA TYR A 123 2.16 -5.79 11.56
C TYR A 123 1.29 -6.94 12.09
N GLU A 124 1.14 -7.08 13.41
CA GLU A 124 0.31 -8.13 14.03
C GLU A 124 -1.19 -7.92 13.72
N LEU A 125 -1.63 -6.68 13.51
CA LEU A 125 -2.99 -6.36 13.08
C LEU A 125 -3.27 -6.93 11.68
N PHE A 126 -2.42 -6.62 10.71
CA PHE A 126 -2.55 -7.11 9.33
C PHE A 126 -2.32 -8.62 9.22
N LYS A 127 -1.39 -9.15 9.98
CA LYS A 127 -1.15 -10.61 10.06
C LYS A 127 -2.39 -11.38 10.52
N GLU A 128 -3.16 -10.85 11.46
CA GLU A 128 -4.41 -11.45 11.90
C GLU A 128 -5.41 -11.57 10.74
N GLU A 129 -5.58 -10.50 9.95
CA GLU A 129 -6.44 -10.51 8.76
C GLU A 129 -5.96 -11.49 7.68
N ILE A 130 -4.64 -11.51 7.41
CA ILE A 130 -4.01 -12.44 6.45
C ILE A 130 -4.25 -13.90 6.86
N ILE A 131 -3.96 -14.25 8.12
CA ILE A 131 -4.13 -15.61 8.63
C ILE A 131 -5.60 -16.04 8.58
N ALA A 132 -6.53 -15.11 8.87
CA ALA A 132 -7.95 -15.40 8.82
C ALA A 132 -8.48 -15.74 7.43
N GLY A 133 -7.83 -15.23 6.37
CA GLY A 133 -8.33 -15.34 5.00
C GLY A 133 -7.48 -16.10 4.00
N ARG A 134 -6.17 -16.29 4.23
CA ARG A 134 -5.21 -16.78 3.23
C ARG A 134 -5.56 -18.13 2.59
N ASP A 135 -6.22 -19.03 3.33
CA ASP A 135 -6.57 -20.37 2.83
C ASP A 135 -7.80 -20.36 1.92
N ASN A 136 -8.52 -19.24 1.87
CA ASN A 136 -9.75 -19.05 1.12
C ASN A 136 -9.71 -17.83 0.18
N ALA A 137 -8.54 -17.37 -0.22
CA ALA A 137 -8.37 -16.29 -1.19
C ALA A 137 -7.43 -16.74 -2.31
N ASP A 138 -7.54 -16.11 -3.48
CA ASP A 138 -6.66 -16.35 -4.62
C ASP A 138 -5.46 -15.38 -4.66
N LEU A 139 -5.61 -14.21 -4.06
CA LEU A 139 -4.60 -13.16 -3.93
C LEU A 139 -4.92 -12.23 -2.76
N VAL A 140 -3.93 -11.41 -2.38
CA VAL A 140 -4.09 -10.30 -1.42
C VAL A 140 -4.05 -8.99 -2.18
N ILE A 141 -4.98 -8.08 -1.88
CA ILE A 141 -4.93 -6.68 -2.28
C ILE A 141 -4.80 -5.84 -1.01
N ILE A 142 -3.70 -5.09 -0.91
CA ILE A 142 -3.48 -4.09 0.11
C ILE A 142 -3.75 -2.75 -0.56
N GLU A 143 -4.87 -2.10 -0.24
CA GLU A 143 -5.30 -0.93 -1.00
C GLU A 143 -5.51 0.32 -0.17
N THR A 144 -5.52 1.47 -0.86
CA THR A 144 -5.80 2.79 -0.28
C THR A 144 -4.79 3.20 0.80
N MET A 145 -3.56 2.71 0.69
CA MET A 145 -2.52 3.03 1.66
C MET A 145 -2.06 4.47 1.50
N SER A 146 -2.27 5.27 2.55
CA SER A 146 -1.88 6.68 2.62
C SER A 146 -0.59 6.93 3.43
N ASP A 147 -0.02 5.88 3.98
CA ASP A 147 1.23 5.86 4.73
C ASP A 147 2.12 4.72 4.23
N ALA A 148 3.33 5.06 3.76
CA ALA A 148 4.29 4.06 3.28
C ALA A 148 4.71 3.09 4.38
N TYR A 149 4.78 3.56 5.62
CA TYR A 149 5.19 2.75 6.76
C TYR A 149 4.10 1.73 7.16
N GLU A 150 2.84 2.14 7.09
CA GLU A 150 1.70 1.24 7.26
C GLU A 150 1.63 0.21 6.12
N ALA A 151 1.81 0.67 4.86
CA ALA A 151 1.88 -0.23 3.70
C ALA A 151 3.00 -1.28 3.84
N LYS A 152 4.16 -0.88 4.38
CA LYS A 152 5.26 -1.80 4.70
C LYS A 152 4.84 -2.86 5.71
N ALA A 153 4.18 -2.47 6.80
CA ALA A 153 3.71 -3.41 7.82
C ALA A 153 2.72 -4.43 7.24
N ALA A 154 1.77 -3.97 6.42
CA ALA A 154 0.79 -4.84 5.76
C ALA A 154 1.44 -5.78 4.74
N LEU A 155 2.38 -5.27 3.93
CA LEU A 155 3.07 -6.06 2.92
C LEU A 155 3.99 -7.12 3.55
N LEU A 156 4.74 -6.79 4.60
CA LEU A 156 5.54 -7.75 5.36
C LEU A 156 4.63 -8.81 6.00
N ALA A 157 3.51 -8.41 6.61
CA ALA A 157 2.56 -9.34 7.18
C ALA A 157 2.03 -10.34 6.12
N ALA A 158 1.75 -9.88 4.90
CA ALA A 158 1.34 -10.75 3.81
C ALA A 158 2.47 -11.68 3.36
N LYS A 159 3.65 -11.14 3.05
CA LYS A 159 4.78 -11.93 2.50
C LYS A 159 5.38 -12.93 3.49
N GLU A 160 5.32 -12.65 4.78
CA GLU A 160 5.83 -13.56 5.83
C GLU A 160 4.81 -14.63 6.25
N ASN A 161 3.51 -14.46 5.95
CA ASN A 161 2.46 -15.35 6.46
C ASN A 161 1.61 -16.04 5.39
N CYS A 162 1.80 -15.74 4.08
CA CYS A 162 1.15 -16.48 3.00
C CYS A 162 2.01 -16.48 1.72
N ASP A 163 1.70 -17.43 0.82
CA ASP A 163 2.33 -17.56 -0.50
C ASP A 163 1.45 -16.97 -1.63
N LEU A 164 0.41 -16.22 -1.27
CA LEU A 164 -0.48 -15.60 -2.24
C LEU A 164 0.21 -14.43 -2.95
N PRO A 165 -0.12 -14.18 -4.22
CA PRO A 165 0.29 -12.93 -4.88
C PRO A 165 -0.26 -11.72 -4.15
N VAL A 166 0.57 -10.67 -4.03
CA VAL A 166 0.22 -9.45 -3.30
C VAL A 166 0.22 -8.25 -4.23
N VAL A 167 -0.90 -7.57 -4.31
CA VAL A 167 -1.10 -6.31 -5.02
C VAL A 167 -1.12 -5.19 -4.00
N VAL A 168 -0.38 -4.10 -4.25
CA VAL A 168 -0.36 -2.94 -3.35
C VAL A 168 -0.78 -1.68 -4.11
N THR A 169 -1.76 -0.96 -3.59
CA THR A 169 -2.13 0.34 -4.14
C THR A 169 -2.09 1.45 -3.07
N PHE A 170 -1.59 2.58 -3.51
CA PHE A 170 -1.45 3.77 -2.68
C PHE A 170 -2.47 4.82 -3.06
N THR A 171 -2.80 5.69 -2.11
CA THR A 171 -3.64 6.85 -2.35
C THR A 171 -2.84 8.14 -2.15
N PHE A 172 -2.65 8.87 -3.24
CA PHE A 172 -1.89 10.12 -3.25
C PHE A 172 -2.82 11.32 -3.27
N ASP A 173 -2.34 12.44 -2.73
CA ASP A 173 -2.98 13.74 -2.91
C ASP A 173 -2.74 14.31 -4.31
N SER A 174 -3.29 15.48 -4.62
CA SER A 174 -3.13 16.14 -5.92
C SER A 174 -1.69 16.56 -6.24
N THR A 175 -0.77 16.48 -5.30
CA THR A 175 0.67 16.78 -5.48
C THR A 175 1.53 15.52 -5.64
N GLY A 176 0.93 14.32 -5.66
CA GLY A 176 1.62 13.04 -5.77
C GLY A 176 2.31 12.60 -4.49
N LYS A 177 1.75 12.97 -3.33
CA LYS A 177 2.26 12.58 -2.03
C LYS A 177 1.24 11.80 -1.22
N LEU A 178 1.73 10.83 -0.46
CA LEU A 178 0.97 10.19 0.59
C LEU A 178 0.76 11.16 1.76
N LEU A 179 -0.19 10.87 2.63
CA LEU A 179 -0.50 11.68 3.82
C LEU A 179 0.74 11.96 4.68
N THR A 180 1.63 11.00 4.81
CA THR A 180 2.88 11.09 5.57
C THR A 180 4.06 11.63 4.77
N GLY A 181 3.85 12.07 3.53
CA GLY A 181 4.81 12.80 2.71
C GLY A 181 5.60 11.98 1.68
N SER A 182 5.44 10.66 1.63
CA SER A 182 6.10 9.82 0.63
C SER A 182 5.68 10.18 -0.78
N ASN A 183 6.64 10.26 -1.69
CA ASN A 183 6.37 10.47 -3.11
C ASN A 183 6.16 9.14 -3.85
N ILE A 184 5.70 9.23 -5.10
CA ILE A 184 5.42 8.07 -5.95
C ILE A 184 6.66 7.15 -6.08
N PRO A 185 7.88 7.64 -6.41
CA PRO A 185 9.06 6.79 -6.51
C PRO A 185 9.38 6.01 -5.23
N ALA A 186 9.28 6.64 -4.06
CA ALA A 186 9.56 5.97 -2.79
C ALA A 186 8.53 4.88 -2.46
N ALA A 187 7.24 5.17 -2.67
CA ALA A 187 6.16 4.21 -2.43
C ALA A 187 6.26 2.98 -3.36
N LEU A 188 6.54 3.20 -4.66
CA LEU A 188 6.72 2.10 -5.61
C LEU A 188 7.97 1.27 -5.29
N LEU A 189 9.09 1.93 -4.99
CA LEU A 189 10.34 1.24 -4.63
C LEU A 189 10.15 0.38 -3.39
N LEU A 190 9.46 0.88 -2.37
CA LEU A 190 9.13 0.14 -1.16
C LEU A 190 8.36 -1.15 -1.50
N ALA A 191 7.26 -1.02 -2.25
CA ALA A 191 6.43 -2.17 -2.60
C ALA A 191 7.18 -3.20 -3.46
N GLU A 192 7.93 -2.74 -4.48
CA GLU A 192 8.75 -3.63 -5.33
C GLU A 192 9.85 -4.33 -4.53
N SER A 193 10.55 -3.60 -3.64
CA SER A 193 11.64 -4.16 -2.83
C SER A 193 11.18 -5.21 -1.83
N LEU A 194 9.96 -5.09 -1.33
CA LEU A 194 9.33 -6.06 -0.41
C LEU A 194 8.60 -7.18 -1.15
N GLY A 195 8.69 -7.24 -2.49
CA GLY A 195 8.19 -8.35 -3.28
C GLY A 195 6.70 -8.30 -3.59
N ALA A 196 6.09 -7.12 -3.73
CA ALA A 196 4.77 -6.99 -4.33
C ALA A 196 4.75 -7.56 -5.76
N ASP A 197 3.65 -8.18 -6.15
CA ASP A 197 3.46 -8.78 -7.48
C ASP A 197 2.85 -7.77 -8.48
N ALA A 198 2.20 -6.72 -7.98
CA ALA A 198 1.73 -5.57 -8.73
C ALA A 198 1.63 -4.35 -7.80
N VAL A 199 1.75 -3.15 -8.35
CA VAL A 199 1.72 -1.90 -7.58
C VAL A 199 0.96 -0.82 -8.33
N GLY A 200 0.34 0.11 -7.62
CA GLY A 200 -0.39 1.16 -8.31
C GLY A 200 -1.03 2.22 -7.41
N ILE A 201 -2.09 2.79 -7.95
CA ILE A 201 -2.83 3.89 -7.32
C ILE A 201 -4.34 3.60 -7.33
N ASN A 202 -5.00 3.92 -6.22
CA ASN A 202 -6.46 3.87 -6.15
C ASN A 202 -7.03 5.02 -5.32
N CYS A 203 -8.33 5.28 -5.47
CA CYS A 203 -9.10 6.25 -4.67
C CYS A 203 -8.56 7.69 -4.75
N SER A 204 -9.01 8.58 -3.85
CA SER A 204 -8.72 10.03 -3.72
C SER A 204 -9.01 10.88 -4.96
N LEU A 205 -8.55 10.47 -6.12
CA LEU A 205 -8.56 11.23 -7.37
C LEU A 205 -9.45 10.56 -8.43
N GLY A 206 -9.91 11.35 -9.37
CA GLY A 206 -10.50 10.84 -10.61
C GLY A 206 -9.43 10.49 -11.65
N PRO A 207 -9.82 9.85 -12.77
CA PRO A 207 -8.87 9.39 -13.77
C PRO A 207 -8.10 10.55 -14.43
N GLU A 208 -8.69 11.71 -14.61
CA GLU A 208 -8.03 12.90 -15.15
C GLU A 208 -6.84 13.32 -14.30
N GLN A 209 -7.03 13.43 -12.98
CA GLN A 209 -5.98 13.85 -12.05
C GLN A 209 -4.87 12.82 -11.90
N MET A 210 -5.15 11.54 -12.15
CA MET A 210 -4.16 10.46 -12.09
C MET A 210 -3.26 10.38 -13.33
N GLU A 211 -3.56 11.06 -14.43
CA GLU A 211 -2.87 10.85 -15.71
C GLU A 211 -1.36 11.07 -15.62
N SER A 212 -0.92 12.16 -14.98
CA SER A 212 0.53 12.44 -14.79
C SER A 212 1.21 11.43 -13.84
N PHE A 213 0.48 10.94 -12.85
CA PHE A 213 1.02 9.94 -11.91
C PHE A 213 1.18 8.58 -12.58
N VAL A 214 0.22 8.20 -13.44
CA VAL A 214 0.34 6.99 -14.25
C VAL A 214 1.54 7.07 -15.18
N ASP A 215 1.76 8.22 -15.83
CA ASP A 215 2.92 8.44 -16.69
C ASP A 215 4.23 8.27 -15.91
N GLU A 216 4.33 8.82 -14.71
CA GLU A 216 5.50 8.67 -13.85
C GLU A 216 5.70 7.21 -13.42
N MET A 217 4.66 6.53 -12.88
CA MET A 217 4.74 5.14 -12.42
C MET A 217 5.22 4.19 -13.52
N LEU A 218 4.74 4.38 -14.74
CA LEU A 218 5.11 3.56 -15.89
C LEU A 218 6.59 3.68 -16.29
N THR A 219 7.32 4.68 -15.77
CA THR A 219 8.78 4.86 -15.99
C THR A 219 9.64 4.33 -14.85
N LEU A 220 9.04 3.96 -13.71
CA LEU A 220 9.77 3.65 -12.48
C LEU A 220 9.94 2.15 -12.22
N THR A 221 8.98 1.32 -12.62
CA THR A 221 8.98 -0.11 -12.31
C THR A 221 8.52 -0.97 -13.48
N ASN A 222 9.05 -2.19 -13.56
CA ASN A 222 8.57 -3.22 -14.49
C ASN A 222 7.38 -4.03 -13.93
N LEU A 223 7.00 -3.83 -12.67
CA LEU A 223 5.82 -4.49 -12.10
C LEU A 223 4.55 -4.10 -12.87
N PRO A 224 3.55 -4.98 -12.93
CA PRO A 224 2.23 -4.63 -13.43
C PRO A 224 1.66 -3.43 -12.67
N ILE A 225 1.23 -2.39 -13.37
CA ILE A 225 0.64 -1.19 -12.77
C ILE A 225 -0.87 -1.34 -12.64
N VAL A 226 -1.36 -1.04 -11.45
CA VAL A 226 -2.79 -1.06 -11.06
C VAL A 226 -3.33 0.35 -11.01
N ILE A 227 -4.48 0.59 -11.66
CA ILE A 227 -5.14 1.90 -11.68
C ILE A 227 -6.63 1.72 -11.37
N ASN A 228 -7.06 2.15 -10.18
CA ASN A 228 -8.45 2.09 -9.73
C ASN A 228 -8.93 3.48 -9.26
N PRO A 229 -9.23 4.43 -10.16
CA PRO A 229 -9.65 5.78 -9.80
C PRO A 229 -11.09 5.83 -9.29
N ASN A 230 -11.43 6.91 -8.63
CA ASN A 230 -12.83 7.27 -8.40
C ASN A 230 -13.50 7.66 -9.72
N ALA A 231 -14.83 7.60 -9.79
CA ALA A 231 -15.58 8.11 -10.93
C ALA A 231 -15.60 9.65 -10.96
N GLY A 232 -14.41 10.26 -10.93
CA GLY A 232 -14.18 11.68 -10.78
C GLY A 232 -14.02 12.12 -9.32
N LEU A 233 -13.80 13.42 -9.11
CA LEU A 233 -13.75 13.99 -7.76
C LEU A 233 -15.16 14.05 -7.15
N PRO A 234 -15.31 13.74 -5.84
CA PRO A 234 -16.61 13.83 -5.19
C PRO A 234 -17.16 15.26 -5.20
N VAL A 235 -18.42 15.40 -5.55
CA VAL A 235 -19.17 16.67 -5.50
C VAL A 235 -20.40 16.50 -4.61
N SER A 236 -20.77 17.56 -3.89
CA SER A 236 -22.00 17.54 -3.10
C SER A 236 -23.17 18.02 -3.96
N VAL A 237 -24.16 17.16 -4.14
CA VAL A 237 -25.41 17.47 -4.85
C VAL A 237 -26.56 17.26 -3.87
N ASN A 238 -27.27 18.33 -3.51
CA ASN A 238 -28.36 18.30 -2.54
C ASN A 238 -28.00 17.69 -1.16
N GLY A 239 -26.73 17.80 -0.74
CA GLY A 239 -26.23 17.23 0.52
C GLY A 239 -25.76 15.79 0.42
N GLU A 240 -25.88 15.16 -0.74
CA GLU A 240 -25.37 13.81 -1.01
C GLU A 240 -24.06 13.86 -1.80
N THR A 241 -23.18 12.90 -1.56
CA THR A 241 -21.94 12.75 -2.34
C THR A 241 -22.24 12.09 -3.68
N SER A 242 -21.84 12.76 -4.77
CA SER A 242 -21.97 12.25 -6.14
C SER A 242 -20.63 12.27 -6.85
N TYR A 243 -20.46 11.38 -7.83
CA TYR A 243 -19.27 11.27 -8.65
C TYR A 243 -19.65 11.55 -10.11
N PRO A 244 -19.07 12.60 -10.75
CA PRO A 244 -19.59 13.14 -11.99
C PRO A 244 -19.16 12.40 -13.26
N VAL A 245 -18.12 11.56 -13.20
CA VAL A 245 -17.57 10.88 -14.39
C VAL A 245 -18.37 9.63 -14.70
N GLY A 246 -19.09 9.66 -15.81
CA GLY A 246 -19.90 8.53 -16.27
C GLY A 246 -19.07 7.42 -16.95
N PRO A 247 -19.71 6.25 -17.22
CA PRO A 247 -19.02 5.07 -17.70
C PRO A 247 -18.21 5.26 -19.00
N GLU A 248 -18.73 5.98 -19.98
CA GLU A 248 -18.03 6.21 -21.28
C GLU A 248 -16.82 7.13 -21.11
N GLU A 249 -16.95 8.19 -20.33
CA GLU A 249 -15.84 9.11 -20.06
C GLU A 249 -14.77 8.41 -19.23
N PHE A 250 -15.16 7.65 -18.21
CA PHE A 250 -14.27 6.83 -17.40
C PHE A 250 -13.48 5.84 -18.28
N TYR A 251 -14.19 5.11 -19.16
CA TYR A 251 -13.56 4.20 -20.11
C TYR A 251 -12.51 4.90 -20.97
N ALA A 252 -12.79 6.10 -21.49
CA ALA A 252 -11.86 6.82 -22.36
C ALA A 252 -10.52 7.13 -21.66
N TYR A 253 -10.53 7.43 -20.36
CA TYR A 253 -9.29 7.57 -19.58
C TYR A 253 -8.60 6.22 -19.38
N MET A 254 -9.34 5.19 -18.98
CA MET A 254 -8.80 3.87 -18.69
C MET A 254 -8.20 3.20 -19.95
N GLU A 255 -8.78 3.46 -21.14
CA GLU A 255 -8.21 3.03 -22.41
C GLU A 255 -6.83 3.65 -22.65
N ARG A 256 -6.68 4.97 -22.44
CA ARG A 256 -5.37 5.65 -22.54
C ARG A 256 -4.34 5.06 -21.57
N PHE A 257 -4.76 4.73 -20.34
CA PHE A 257 -3.86 4.11 -19.37
C PHE A 257 -3.42 2.71 -19.81
N ALA A 258 -4.34 1.90 -20.34
CA ALA A 258 -4.02 0.59 -20.91
C ALA A 258 -3.06 0.70 -22.11
N GLU A 259 -3.28 1.65 -23.01
CA GLU A 259 -2.40 1.92 -24.17
C GLU A 259 -1.00 2.35 -23.75
N LYS A 260 -0.87 3.10 -22.64
CA LYS A 260 0.42 3.46 -22.04
C LYS A 260 1.13 2.28 -21.38
N GLY A 261 0.39 1.23 -20.94
CA GLY A 261 0.93 0.01 -20.36
C GLY A 261 0.47 -0.30 -18.92
N ALA A 262 -0.60 0.34 -18.44
CA ALA A 262 -1.26 -0.12 -17.22
C ALA A 262 -1.87 -1.52 -17.45
N ALA A 263 -1.73 -2.40 -16.48
CA ALA A 263 -2.00 -3.83 -16.64
C ALA A 263 -3.25 -4.31 -15.90
N ILE A 264 -3.58 -3.68 -14.79
CA ILE A 264 -4.69 -4.05 -13.91
C ILE A 264 -5.56 -2.81 -13.74
N LEU A 265 -6.80 -2.88 -14.18
CA LEU A 265 -7.71 -1.74 -14.25
C LEU A 265 -9.01 -2.05 -13.54
N GLY A 266 -9.50 -1.11 -12.77
CA GLY A 266 -10.78 -1.22 -12.08
C GLY A 266 -11.31 0.16 -11.71
N GLY A 267 -12.08 0.22 -10.66
CA GLY A 267 -12.58 1.48 -10.14
C GLY A 267 -12.63 1.51 -8.62
N CYS A 268 -12.79 2.70 -8.06
CA CYS A 268 -13.00 2.91 -6.64
C CYS A 268 -14.31 3.67 -6.43
N CYS A 269 -14.38 4.61 -5.52
CA CYS A 269 -15.61 5.31 -5.15
C CYS A 269 -16.36 5.89 -6.36
N GLY A 270 -17.68 5.72 -6.38
CA GLY A 270 -18.58 6.19 -7.44
C GLY A 270 -18.63 5.32 -8.68
N THR A 271 -17.71 4.36 -8.88
CA THR A 271 -17.82 3.42 -9.99
C THR A 271 -18.90 2.37 -9.72
N THR A 272 -19.56 1.93 -10.78
CA THR A 272 -20.69 1.00 -10.75
C THR A 272 -20.40 -0.21 -11.64
N PRO A 273 -21.22 -1.28 -11.59
CA PRO A 273 -21.08 -2.39 -12.52
C PRO A 273 -21.07 -2.00 -14.00
N GLU A 274 -21.72 -0.88 -14.36
CA GLU A 274 -21.72 -0.36 -15.74
C GLU A 274 -20.33 0.15 -16.17
N HIS A 275 -19.60 0.86 -15.28
CA HIS A 275 -18.22 1.26 -15.53
C HIS A 275 -17.34 0.03 -15.79
N ILE A 276 -17.43 -0.97 -14.94
CA ILE A 276 -16.64 -2.20 -15.04
C ILE A 276 -17.01 -3.02 -16.27
N ARG A 277 -18.30 -3.05 -16.65
CA ARG A 277 -18.76 -3.71 -17.86
C ARG A 277 -18.10 -3.15 -19.11
N LEU A 278 -18.03 -1.82 -19.26
CA LEU A 278 -17.37 -1.20 -20.40
C LEU A 278 -15.87 -1.51 -20.44
N LEU A 279 -15.18 -1.48 -19.29
CA LEU A 279 -13.78 -1.89 -19.21
C LEU A 279 -13.61 -3.36 -19.63
N ALA A 280 -14.45 -4.25 -19.10
CA ALA A 280 -14.38 -5.66 -19.40
C ALA A 280 -14.66 -5.96 -20.90
N GLU A 281 -15.69 -5.38 -21.47
CA GLU A 281 -16.03 -5.59 -22.87
C GLU A 281 -14.95 -5.10 -23.84
N ARG A 282 -14.30 -3.98 -23.51
CA ARG A 282 -13.43 -3.29 -24.46
C ARG A 282 -11.94 -3.46 -24.19
N LEU A 283 -11.51 -3.73 -22.96
CA LEU A 283 -10.09 -3.79 -22.57
C LEU A 283 -9.64 -5.17 -22.09
N LYS A 284 -10.51 -5.96 -21.48
CA LYS A 284 -10.17 -7.26 -20.92
C LYS A 284 -9.44 -8.15 -21.93
N ASN A 285 -8.36 -8.77 -21.50
CA ASN A 285 -7.49 -9.63 -22.31
C ASN A 285 -6.71 -8.91 -23.43
N LYS A 286 -6.84 -7.60 -23.63
CA LYS A 286 -5.93 -6.89 -24.54
C LYS A 286 -4.47 -7.07 -24.05
N PRO A 287 -3.51 -7.26 -24.96
CA PRO A 287 -2.10 -7.37 -24.55
C PRO A 287 -1.65 -6.08 -23.88
N VAL A 288 -0.92 -6.20 -22.79
CA VAL A 288 -0.28 -5.06 -22.11
C VAL A 288 0.96 -4.66 -22.92
N LYS A 289 1.15 -3.36 -23.11
CA LYS A 289 2.37 -2.83 -23.74
C LYS A 289 3.58 -3.21 -22.88
N GLU A 290 4.49 -3.95 -23.48
CA GLU A 290 5.73 -4.35 -22.82
C GLU A 290 6.57 -3.12 -22.48
N ARG A 291 7.08 -3.08 -21.27
CA ARG A 291 7.98 -2.03 -20.77
C ARG A 291 9.31 -2.66 -20.42
N HIS A 292 10.36 -1.96 -20.71
CA HIS A 292 11.71 -2.39 -20.36
C HIS A 292 12.43 -1.25 -19.65
N ILE A 293 12.33 -1.25 -18.32
CA ILE A 293 12.96 -0.24 -17.48
C ILE A 293 14.25 -0.83 -16.95
N GLU A 294 15.37 -0.14 -17.25
CA GLU A 294 16.68 -0.54 -16.75
C GLU A 294 16.71 -0.43 -15.21
N LYS A 295 17.10 -1.51 -14.55
CA LYS A 295 17.26 -1.51 -13.10
C LYS A 295 18.43 -0.64 -12.69
N LYS A 296 18.16 0.34 -11.86
CA LYS A 296 19.16 1.19 -11.21
C LYS A 296 19.30 0.81 -9.75
N THR A 297 20.47 1.06 -9.18
CA THR A 297 20.62 1.01 -7.72
C THR A 297 19.97 2.26 -7.14
N VAL A 298 18.92 2.05 -6.35
CA VAL A 298 18.16 3.12 -5.72
C VAL A 298 17.96 2.77 -4.26
N VAL A 299 18.09 3.75 -3.38
CA VAL A 299 17.70 3.66 -1.97
C VAL A 299 16.65 4.72 -1.68
N SER A 300 15.84 4.51 -0.66
CA SER A 300 14.83 5.49 -0.26
C SER A 300 14.85 5.73 1.24
N SER A 301 14.48 6.93 1.63
CA SER A 301 13.79 7.14 2.89
C SER A 301 12.29 6.88 2.68
N TYR A 302 11.49 7.05 3.71
CA TYR A 302 10.05 6.94 3.54
C TYR A 302 9.44 8.09 2.71
N THR A 303 10.20 9.17 2.41
CA THR A 303 9.70 10.33 1.66
C THR A 303 10.21 10.43 0.23
N HIS A 304 11.47 10.06 -0.05
CA HIS A 304 12.08 10.23 -1.36
C HIS A 304 13.15 9.19 -1.65
N THR A 305 13.63 9.17 -2.91
CA THR A 305 14.63 8.22 -3.39
C THR A 305 15.96 8.90 -3.71
N VAL A 306 17.06 8.15 -3.57
CA VAL A 306 18.41 8.50 -4.05
C VAL A 306 18.87 7.45 -5.05
N THR A 307 19.13 7.86 -6.29
CA THR A 307 19.57 6.97 -7.38
C THR A 307 21.07 7.06 -7.57
N PHE A 308 21.74 5.92 -7.56
CA PHE A 308 23.19 5.82 -7.82
C PHE A 308 23.51 5.87 -9.32
N GLY A 309 24.68 6.37 -9.67
CA GLY A 309 25.28 6.30 -11.01
C GLY A 309 25.22 7.58 -11.83
N ALA A 310 24.30 8.51 -11.54
CA ALA A 310 24.23 9.78 -12.30
C ALA A 310 25.27 10.83 -11.84
N ARG A 311 25.63 10.81 -10.55
CA ARG A 311 26.63 11.67 -9.91
C ARG A 311 27.25 10.94 -8.71
N PRO A 312 28.36 11.43 -8.14
CA PRO A 312 28.84 10.96 -6.84
C PRO A 312 27.76 11.13 -5.77
N ILE A 313 27.59 10.12 -4.92
CA ILE A 313 26.69 10.14 -3.78
C ILE A 313 27.53 10.31 -2.52
N LEU A 314 27.16 11.27 -1.67
CA LEU A 314 27.82 11.54 -0.41
C LEU A 314 27.13 10.76 0.72
N ILE A 315 27.86 9.81 1.31
CA ILE A 315 27.41 9.07 2.48
C ILE A 315 28.05 9.68 3.74
N GLY A 316 27.23 10.18 4.64
CA GLY A 316 27.68 10.79 5.89
C GLY A 316 27.96 9.72 6.96
N GLU A 317 29.21 9.60 7.45
CA GLU A 317 29.69 8.52 8.33
C GLU A 317 29.96 9.06 9.77
N ARG A 318 29.33 10.15 10.18
CA ARG A 318 29.58 10.69 11.53
C ARG A 318 28.89 9.91 12.65
N ILE A 319 27.82 9.15 12.34
CA ILE A 319 27.11 8.29 13.28
C ILE A 319 27.77 6.91 13.32
N ASN A 320 29.02 6.87 13.75
CA ASN A 320 29.83 5.66 13.95
C ASN A 320 30.76 5.90 15.13
N PRO A 321 30.71 5.10 16.22
CA PRO A 321 31.47 5.33 17.44
C PRO A 321 32.99 5.16 17.28
N THR A 322 33.45 4.54 16.19
CA THR A 322 34.88 4.31 15.98
C THR A 322 35.64 5.63 15.88
N GLY A 323 36.60 5.81 16.82
CA GLY A 323 37.42 7.04 16.89
C GLY A 323 36.69 8.30 17.36
N LYS A 324 35.43 8.22 17.80
CA LYS A 324 34.60 9.39 18.18
C LYS A 324 34.20 9.30 19.68
N PRO A 325 35.04 9.82 20.62
CA PRO A 325 34.81 9.69 22.08
C PRO A 325 33.47 10.28 22.53
N ARG A 326 33.04 11.41 21.94
CA ARG A 326 31.77 12.07 22.31
C ARG A 326 30.56 11.21 21.93
N LEU A 327 30.57 10.60 20.74
CA LEU A 327 29.50 9.70 20.31
C LEU A 327 29.46 8.42 21.16
N LYS A 328 30.63 7.85 21.52
CA LYS A 328 30.70 6.71 22.46
C LYS A 328 30.06 7.05 23.81
N GLN A 329 30.34 8.24 24.32
CA GLN A 329 29.75 8.71 25.58
C GLN A 329 28.22 8.85 25.43
N ALA A 330 27.75 9.51 24.38
CA ALA A 330 26.32 9.72 24.10
C ALA A 330 25.57 8.38 24.04
N LEU A 331 26.12 7.38 23.31
CA LEU A 331 25.50 6.06 23.21
C LEU A 331 25.44 5.33 24.58
N ARG A 332 26.48 5.45 25.44
CA ARG A 332 26.49 4.86 26.79
C ARG A 332 25.47 5.53 27.72
N GLU A 333 25.30 6.84 27.57
CA GLU A 333 24.36 7.65 28.36
C GLU A 333 22.93 7.57 27.81
N GLY A 334 22.72 6.98 26.62
CA GLY A 334 21.44 6.95 25.93
C GLY A 334 21.02 8.33 25.38
N ASP A 335 21.99 9.22 25.17
CA ASP A 335 21.81 10.57 24.61
C ASP A 335 21.58 10.48 23.09
N LEU A 336 20.33 10.19 22.70
CA LEU A 336 19.92 10.11 21.30
C LEU A 336 19.78 11.50 20.66
N GLU A 337 19.65 12.58 21.47
CA GLU A 337 19.62 13.96 20.96
C GLU A 337 20.94 14.30 20.27
N TYR A 338 22.07 13.95 20.86
CA TYR A 338 23.38 14.13 20.23
C TYR A 338 23.49 13.40 18.89
N LEU A 339 22.96 12.17 18.82
CA LEU A 339 22.95 11.38 17.59
C LEU A 339 22.07 12.04 16.50
N CYS A 340 20.91 12.57 16.88
CA CYS A 340 20.04 13.32 15.98
C CYS A 340 20.70 14.61 15.46
N LEU A 341 21.40 15.35 16.32
CA LEU A 341 22.15 16.55 15.91
C LEU A 341 23.27 16.22 14.91
N GLU A 342 23.99 15.11 15.08
CA GLU A 342 24.97 14.66 14.08
C GLU A 342 24.28 14.29 12.74
N GLY A 343 23.10 13.66 12.77
CA GLY A 343 22.30 13.37 11.58
C GLY A 343 21.88 14.63 10.83
N ILE A 344 21.30 15.60 11.54
CA ILE A 344 20.88 16.91 10.99
C ILE A 344 22.07 17.62 10.36
N ALA A 345 23.19 17.74 11.10
CA ALA A 345 24.37 18.43 10.62
C ALA A 345 24.92 17.82 9.31
N GLN A 346 24.95 16.49 9.20
CA GLN A 346 25.41 15.83 7.97
C GLN A 346 24.45 16.10 6.80
N THR A 347 23.15 16.05 7.04
CA THR A 347 22.12 16.39 6.03
C THR A 347 22.28 17.82 5.54
N GLU A 348 22.44 18.79 6.44
CA GLU A 348 22.66 20.21 6.12
C GLU A 348 23.95 20.44 5.34
N HIS A 349 24.97 19.60 5.54
CA HIS A 349 26.23 19.64 4.77
C HIS A 349 26.18 18.85 3.49
N GLY A 350 25.00 18.36 3.08
CA GLY A 350 24.75 17.77 1.77
C GLY A 350 24.97 16.26 1.68
N ALA A 351 24.90 15.54 2.80
CA ALA A 351 24.88 14.07 2.75
C ALA A 351 23.60 13.60 2.05
N ASP A 352 23.74 12.72 1.08
CA ASP A 352 22.65 12.07 0.36
C ASP A 352 22.10 10.86 1.13
N ILE A 353 22.94 10.23 1.97
CA ILE A 353 22.64 9.05 2.78
C ILE A 353 23.38 9.21 4.12
N LEU A 354 22.79 8.74 5.21
CA LEU A 354 23.46 8.67 6.51
C LEU A 354 23.80 7.22 6.86
N ASP A 355 25.08 6.95 7.09
CA ASP A 355 25.55 5.68 7.62
C ASP A 355 25.39 5.66 9.15
N VAL A 356 24.73 4.61 9.66
CA VAL A 356 24.36 4.48 11.08
C VAL A 356 24.95 3.23 11.66
N ASN A 357 25.94 3.42 12.55
CA ASN A 357 26.55 2.39 13.36
C ASN A 357 26.50 2.80 14.84
N VAL A 358 25.98 1.93 15.70
CA VAL A 358 25.87 2.16 17.15
C VAL A 358 26.59 1.06 17.95
N GLY A 359 27.40 0.22 17.29
CA GLY A 359 28.05 -0.95 17.87
C GLY A 359 29.06 -0.56 18.94
N LEU A 360 28.75 -0.87 20.19
CA LEU A 360 29.67 -0.84 21.35
C LEU A 360 29.52 -2.15 22.12
N PRO A 361 30.64 -2.82 22.49
CA PRO A 361 30.59 -4.15 23.11
C PRO A 361 29.76 -4.26 24.39
N GLU A 362 29.61 -3.15 25.11
CA GLU A 362 28.89 -3.07 26.38
C GLU A 362 27.39 -2.73 26.25
N LEU A 363 26.88 -2.51 25.04
CA LEU A 363 25.48 -2.10 24.82
C LEU A 363 24.66 -3.25 24.20
N ASP A 364 23.36 -3.22 24.46
CA ASP A 364 22.37 -3.99 23.70
C ASP A 364 22.19 -3.31 22.32
N GLU A 365 23.03 -3.69 21.37
CA GLU A 365 23.07 -3.09 20.04
C GLU A 365 21.73 -3.14 19.32
N PRO A 366 20.97 -4.25 19.31
CA PRO A 366 19.64 -4.31 18.72
C PRO A 366 18.69 -3.23 19.24
N ALA A 367 18.59 -3.09 20.57
CA ALA A 367 17.71 -2.11 21.18
C ALA A 367 18.18 -0.65 20.97
N VAL A 368 19.49 -0.41 20.91
CA VAL A 368 20.06 0.92 20.66
C VAL A 368 19.87 1.30 19.18
N MET A 369 20.10 0.37 18.26
CA MET A 369 19.94 0.58 16.82
C MET A 369 18.49 0.92 16.46
N GLU A 370 17.53 0.15 16.95
CA GLU A 370 16.10 0.43 16.76
C GLU A 370 15.74 1.84 17.20
N ARG A 371 16.12 2.23 18.42
CA ARG A 371 15.85 3.59 18.91
C ARG A 371 16.57 4.67 18.11
N ALA A 372 17.80 4.43 17.67
CA ALA A 372 18.58 5.35 16.85
C ALA A 372 17.86 5.61 15.51
N ILE A 373 17.40 4.57 14.82
CA ILE A 373 16.69 4.67 13.55
C ILE A 373 15.38 5.46 13.72
N ILE A 374 14.55 5.13 14.71
CA ILE A 374 13.27 5.82 14.95
C ILE A 374 13.52 7.32 15.24
N ASN A 375 14.53 7.65 16.05
CA ASN A 375 14.83 9.05 16.38
C ASN A 375 15.42 9.80 15.17
N LEU A 376 16.30 9.21 14.41
CA LEU A 376 16.84 9.84 13.18
C LEU A 376 15.73 10.15 12.17
N GLN A 377 14.83 9.20 11.93
CA GLN A 377 13.70 9.41 11.01
C GLN A 377 12.72 10.51 11.47
N SER A 378 12.68 10.83 12.77
CA SER A 378 11.86 11.92 13.29
C SER A 378 12.44 13.32 13.01
N VAL A 379 13.73 13.42 12.67
CA VAL A 379 14.44 14.69 12.50
C VAL A 379 15.05 14.88 11.11
N THR A 380 15.19 13.82 10.33
CA THR A 380 15.69 13.90 8.94
C THR A 380 14.94 12.92 8.04
N ASN A 381 14.77 13.31 6.78
CA ASN A 381 14.25 12.45 5.72
C ASN A 381 15.36 11.90 4.80
N THR A 382 16.63 12.04 5.17
CA THR A 382 17.75 11.46 4.45
C THR A 382 17.72 9.93 4.59
N PRO A 383 17.86 9.15 3.52
CA PRO A 383 17.95 7.68 3.61
C PRO A 383 19.02 7.23 4.59
N LEU A 384 18.73 6.19 5.36
CA LEU A 384 19.66 5.64 6.35
C LEU A 384 20.27 4.34 5.80
N GLN A 385 21.57 4.17 5.98
CA GLN A 385 22.32 2.94 5.74
C GLN A 385 22.61 2.26 7.06
N ILE A 386 22.14 1.04 7.24
CA ILE A 386 22.38 0.28 8.47
C ILE A 386 23.75 -0.38 8.39
N ASP A 387 24.69 0.05 9.23
CA ASP A 387 26.04 -0.50 9.32
C ASP A 387 26.19 -1.30 10.63
N THR A 388 26.00 -2.61 10.54
CA THR A 388 26.19 -3.53 11.65
C THR A 388 26.50 -4.94 11.15
N SER A 389 27.28 -5.70 11.94
CA SER A 389 27.48 -7.14 11.78
C SER A 389 26.51 -7.98 12.63
N ASN A 390 25.73 -7.34 13.50
CA ASN A 390 24.74 -8.00 14.34
C ASN A 390 23.43 -8.17 13.56
N VAL A 391 23.09 -9.42 13.25
CA VAL A 391 21.89 -9.75 12.43
C VAL A 391 20.61 -9.31 13.11
N GLU A 392 20.48 -9.44 14.45
CA GLU A 392 19.31 -9.00 15.18
C GLU A 392 19.17 -7.47 15.17
N ALA A 393 20.29 -6.74 15.32
CA ALA A 393 20.28 -5.28 15.21
C ALA A 393 19.88 -4.83 13.80
N MET A 394 20.37 -5.52 12.76
CA MET A 394 20.00 -5.25 11.38
C MET A 394 18.49 -5.50 11.14
N GLU A 395 17.96 -6.62 11.61
CA GLU A 395 16.54 -6.96 11.44
C GLU A 395 15.64 -5.92 12.12
N ARG A 396 15.92 -5.58 13.39
CA ARG A 396 15.12 -4.56 14.11
C ARG A 396 15.19 -3.19 13.44
N ALA A 397 16.39 -2.79 12.99
CA ALA A 397 16.56 -1.54 12.25
C ALA A 397 15.76 -1.55 10.95
N LEU A 398 15.87 -2.59 10.13
CA LEU A 398 15.18 -2.69 8.84
C LEU A 398 13.66 -2.79 8.97
N ARG A 399 13.12 -3.34 10.05
CA ARG A 399 11.66 -3.30 10.31
C ARG A 399 11.19 -1.88 10.57
N ASN A 400 12.01 -1.06 11.22
CA ASN A 400 11.69 0.31 11.63
C ASN A 400 12.23 1.40 10.68
N LEU A 401 12.80 1.01 9.54
CA LEU A 401 13.36 1.92 8.54
C LEU A 401 12.37 2.28 7.43
#